data_53e8458ca45299e6eb7dd7d170e18206
#
_entry.id   53e8458ca45299e6eb7dd7d170e18206
#
_cell.length_a   1.000
_cell.length_b   1.000
_cell.length_c   1.000
_cell.angle_alpha   90.00
_cell.angle_beta   90.00
_cell.angle_gamma   90.00
#
_symmetry.space_group_name_H-M   'P 1'
#
loop_
_entity.id
_entity.type
_entity.pdbx_description
1 polymer ?
#
loop_
_entity_poly.entity_id
_entity_poly.type
_entity_poly.pdbx_seq_one_letter_code
_entity_poly.pdbx_strand_id
1 'polypeptide(L)'
;MFKRILFLAVVSIVAMMAQAQSLEGKWESEQIDKKGKINIALLVSETDLNLKLTATLDDTEGTIVLSVSLPCNYLHEDSKLFVTPHMEEAKVNLEKMEFKGELADSLEANPEMKEFLKAIVIGTLDEKKKDLLKDFSLTNVELQIVSQTDSTLCIRDDKDKEIFFTRVKEE
;
A
#
# COMPACT_ATOMS: atom_id res chain seq x y z
N MET A 1 30.34 -10.00 37.81
CA MET A 1 28.94 -9.57 38.08
C MET A 1 28.59 -8.27 37.37
N PHE A 2 29.40 -7.23 37.47
CA PHE A 2 29.16 -5.90 36.86
C PHE A 2 28.96 -5.92 35.33
N LYS A 3 29.74 -6.73 34.56
CA LYS A 3 29.61 -6.84 33.09
C LYS A 3 28.27 -7.40 32.62
N ARG A 4 27.64 -8.29 33.41
CA ARG A 4 26.31 -8.86 33.06
C ARG A 4 25.20 -7.89 33.32
N ILE A 5 25.29 -7.05 34.35
CA ILE A 5 24.30 -6.00 34.68
C ILE A 5 24.37 -4.88 33.63
N LEU A 6 25.58 -4.50 33.21
CA LEU A 6 25.77 -3.49 32.16
C LEU A 6 25.20 -3.96 30.81
N PHE A 7 25.42 -5.24 30.45
CA PHE A 7 24.90 -5.82 29.23
C PHE A 7 23.36 -5.89 29.22
N LEU A 8 22.75 -6.28 30.36
CA LEU A 8 21.30 -6.27 30.52
C LEU A 8 20.72 -4.85 30.45
N ALA A 9 21.37 -3.85 31.04
CA ALA A 9 20.95 -2.46 30.98
C ALA A 9 21.00 -1.90 29.54
N VAL A 10 22.06 -2.21 28.80
CA VAL A 10 22.21 -1.79 27.38
C VAL A 10 21.15 -2.45 26.49
N VAL A 11 20.89 -3.75 26.70
CA VAL A 11 19.83 -4.47 25.95
C VAL A 11 18.44 -3.91 26.28
N SER A 12 18.19 -3.56 27.55
CA SER A 12 16.91 -2.95 27.95
C SER A 12 16.73 -1.54 27.37
N ILE A 13 17.79 -0.73 27.29
CA ILE A 13 17.75 0.61 26.66
C ILE A 13 17.51 0.51 25.16
N VAL A 14 18.15 -0.45 24.47
CA VAL A 14 17.93 -0.68 23.05
C VAL A 14 16.49 -1.17 22.78
N ALA A 15 15.96 -2.05 23.63
CA ALA A 15 14.57 -2.50 23.53
C ALA A 15 13.55 -1.37 23.81
N MET A 16 13.86 -0.46 24.77
CA MET A 16 13.02 0.73 25.03
C MET A 16 13.08 1.76 23.89
N MET A 17 14.22 1.91 23.22
CA MET A 17 14.34 2.79 22.04
C MET A 17 13.58 2.24 20.84
N ALA A 18 13.48 0.91 20.69
CA ALA A 18 12.69 0.29 19.64
C ALA A 18 11.17 0.49 19.82
N GLN A 19 10.70 0.69 21.05
CA GLN A 19 9.29 0.93 21.36
C GLN A 19 8.84 2.39 21.19
N ALA A 20 9.78 3.33 21.00
CA ALA A 20 9.47 4.78 20.92
C ALA A 20 9.46 5.33 19.49
N GLN A 21 9.65 4.48 18.47
CA GLN A 21 9.64 4.95 17.09
C GLN A 21 8.21 5.13 16.60
N SER A 22 7.86 6.36 16.22
CA SER A 22 6.56 6.66 15.63
C SER A 22 6.40 5.93 14.29
N LEU A 23 5.22 5.30 14.10
CA LEU A 23 4.82 4.77 12.80
C LEU A 23 4.47 5.88 11.80
N GLU A 24 4.28 7.12 12.28
CA GLU A 24 3.90 8.25 11.45
C GLU A 24 4.84 8.45 10.26
N GLY A 25 4.25 8.88 9.16
CA GLY A 25 4.94 9.14 7.90
C GLY A 25 4.46 8.26 6.76
N LYS A 26 5.18 8.34 5.66
CA LYS A 26 4.89 7.60 4.45
C LYS A 26 5.83 6.41 4.31
N TRP A 27 5.25 5.24 4.11
CA TRP A 27 5.96 3.99 3.93
C TRP A 27 5.57 3.36 2.61
N GLU A 28 6.52 2.85 1.85
CA GLU A 28 6.28 2.23 0.56
C GLU A 28 6.93 0.85 0.46
N SER A 29 6.20 -0.06 -0.18
CA SER A 29 6.64 -1.40 -0.54
C SER A 29 6.32 -1.67 -2.00
N GLU A 30 7.25 -2.26 -2.72
CA GLU A 30 7.07 -2.65 -4.10
C GLU A 30 7.12 -4.16 -4.23
N GLN A 31 6.12 -4.72 -4.89
CA GLN A 31 6.05 -6.14 -5.23
C GLN A 31 5.95 -6.29 -6.75
N ILE A 32 6.81 -7.10 -7.31
CA ILE A 32 6.82 -7.38 -8.75
C ILE A 32 6.49 -8.86 -8.93
N ASP A 33 5.50 -9.14 -9.76
CA ASP A 33 5.19 -10.49 -10.18
C ASP A 33 5.19 -10.60 -11.72
N LYS A 34 4.86 -11.79 -12.25
CA LYS A 34 4.81 -12.04 -13.71
C LYS A 34 3.72 -11.25 -14.44
N LYS A 35 2.76 -10.69 -13.72
CA LYS A 35 1.58 -10.01 -14.27
C LYS A 35 1.69 -8.50 -14.19
N GLY A 36 2.65 -7.98 -13.41
CA GLY A 36 2.83 -6.54 -13.27
C GLY A 36 3.51 -6.16 -11.95
N LYS A 37 3.41 -4.89 -11.64
CA LYS A 37 4.00 -4.27 -10.46
C LYS A 37 2.88 -3.77 -9.54
N ILE A 38 2.99 -4.07 -8.26
CA ILE A 38 2.10 -3.54 -7.21
C ILE A 38 2.94 -2.71 -6.26
N ASN A 39 2.56 -1.46 -6.09
CA ASN A 39 3.11 -0.58 -5.07
C ASN A 39 2.08 -0.45 -3.94
N ILE A 40 2.54 -0.68 -2.70
CA ILE A 40 1.74 -0.54 -1.49
C ILE A 40 2.31 0.66 -0.73
N ALA A 41 1.50 1.69 -0.52
CA ALA A 41 1.87 2.84 0.28
C ALA A 41 0.98 2.92 1.52
N LEU A 42 1.61 3.13 2.68
CA LEU A 42 0.95 3.44 3.94
C LEU A 42 1.26 4.89 4.27
N LEU A 43 0.24 5.70 4.41
CA LEU A 43 0.34 7.05 4.96
C LEU A 43 -0.24 7.02 6.37
N VAL A 44 0.64 7.10 7.36
CA VAL A 44 0.30 6.98 8.78
C VAL A 44 0.39 8.35 9.43
N SER A 45 -0.68 8.79 10.05
CA SER A 45 -0.75 9.97 10.91
C SER A 45 -0.99 9.55 12.37
N GLU A 46 -1.17 10.48 13.28
CA GLU A 46 -1.37 10.18 14.70
C GLU A 46 -2.57 9.26 14.98
N THR A 47 -3.65 9.39 14.21
CA THR A 47 -4.92 8.67 14.41
C THR A 47 -5.37 7.84 13.23
N ASP A 48 -4.87 8.14 12.04
CA ASP A 48 -5.38 7.60 10.79
C ASP A 48 -4.28 6.94 9.98
N LEU A 49 -4.67 5.90 9.24
CA LEU A 49 -3.84 5.21 8.27
C LEU A 49 -4.57 5.22 6.93
N ASN A 50 -3.90 5.66 5.88
CA ASN A 50 -4.41 5.50 4.52
C ASN A 50 -3.57 4.46 3.78
N LEU A 51 -4.19 3.37 3.38
CA LEU A 51 -3.59 2.35 2.54
C LEU A 51 -3.84 2.70 1.08
N LYS A 52 -2.79 2.94 0.30
CA LYS A 52 -2.87 3.11 -1.15
C LYS A 52 -2.19 1.93 -1.85
N LEU A 53 -2.94 1.21 -2.67
CA LEU A 53 -2.43 0.18 -3.57
C LEU A 53 -2.42 0.73 -4.98
N THR A 54 -1.29 0.61 -5.68
CA THR A 54 -1.18 1.02 -7.09
C THR A 54 -0.71 -0.17 -7.90
N ALA A 55 -1.57 -0.66 -8.80
CA ALA A 55 -1.24 -1.75 -9.72
C ALA A 55 -0.90 -1.18 -11.09
N THR A 56 0.26 -1.56 -11.62
CA THR A 56 0.68 -1.27 -13.00
C THR A 56 0.63 -2.55 -13.79
N LEU A 57 -0.25 -2.59 -14.78
CA LEU A 57 -0.38 -3.67 -15.76
C LEU A 57 0.24 -3.17 -17.05
N ASP A 58 1.27 -3.86 -17.50
CA ASP A 58 2.02 -3.50 -18.70
C ASP A 58 2.11 -4.70 -19.64
N ASP A 59 1.62 -4.53 -20.85
CA ASP A 59 1.67 -5.54 -21.89
C ASP A 59 2.09 -4.94 -23.25
N THR A 60 1.97 -5.75 -24.32
CA THR A 60 2.33 -5.34 -25.68
C THR A 60 1.39 -4.28 -26.25
N GLU A 61 0.17 -4.19 -25.76
CA GLU A 61 -0.88 -3.29 -26.26
C GLU A 61 -0.92 -1.98 -25.48
N GLY A 62 -0.43 -1.96 -24.22
CA GLY A 62 -0.42 -0.74 -23.44
C GLY A 62 -0.04 -0.89 -21.98
N THR A 63 -0.21 0.20 -21.27
CA THR A 63 0.02 0.31 -19.83
C THR A 63 -1.22 0.86 -19.17
N ILE A 64 -1.73 0.16 -18.17
CA ILE A 64 -2.83 0.62 -17.32
C ILE A 64 -2.31 0.72 -15.88
N VAL A 65 -2.57 1.85 -15.23
CA VAL A 65 -2.25 2.07 -13.81
C VAL A 65 -3.54 2.34 -13.07
N LEU A 66 -3.86 1.46 -12.14
CA LEU A 66 -5.02 1.55 -11.26
C LEU A 66 -4.56 1.83 -9.84
N SER A 67 -5.30 2.64 -9.08
CA SER A 67 -5.08 2.80 -7.66
C SER A 67 -6.35 2.53 -6.84
N VAL A 68 -6.14 1.94 -5.66
CA VAL A 68 -7.14 1.82 -4.61
C VAL A 68 -6.62 2.58 -3.40
N SER A 69 -7.40 3.55 -2.91
CA SER A 69 -7.12 4.26 -1.66
C SER A 69 -8.17 3.85 -0.64
N LEU A 70 -7.71 3.40 0.51
CA LEU A 70 -8.53 2.86 1.58
C LEU A 70 -8.19 3.56 2.90
N PRO A 71 -9.01 4.52 3.34
CA PRO A 71 -8.88 5.10 4.67
C PRO A 71 -9.12 4.06 5.75
N CYS A 72 -8.35 4.10 6.81
CA CYS A 72 -8.44 3.16 7.93
C CYS A 72 -8.23 3.91 9.24
N ASN A 73 -8.90 3.49 10.30
CA ASN A 73 -8.44 3.76 11.65
C ASN A 73 -7.43 2.69 12.05
N TYR A 74 -6.50 3.03 12.92
CA TYR A 74 -5.59 2.04 13.47
C TYR A 74 -5.36 2.24 14.96
N LEU A 75 -5.00 1.15 15.62
CA LEU A 75 -4.54 1.14 17.00
C LEU A 75 -3.22 0.37 17.04
N HIS A 76 -2.20 0.98 17.60
CA HIS A 76 -0.90 0.36 17.80
C HIS A 76 -0.71 0.00 19.26
N GLU A 77 -0.60 -1.29 19.56
CA GLU A 77 -0.37 -1.83 20.91
C GLU A 77 0.82 -2.77 20.87
N ASP A 78 1.88 -2.42 21.55
CA ASP A 78 3.14 -3.17 21.60
C ASP A 78 3.71 -3.41 20.16
N SER A 79 3.70 -4.68 19.70
CA SER A 79 4.13 -5.08 18.37
C SER A 79 2.97 -5.38 17.42
N LYS A 80 1.73 -5.01 17.79
CA LYS A 80 0.53 -5.29 17.01
C LYS A 80 -0.08 -4.01 16.47
N LEU A 81 -0.54 -4.09 15.24
CA LEU A 81 -1.26 -3.04 14.56
C LEU A 81 -2.66 -3.56 14.22
N PHE A 82 -3.66 -3.01 14.86
CA PHE A 82 -5.06 -3.31 14.59
C PHE A 82 -5.59 -2.28 13.59
N VAL A 83 -5.99 -2.72 12.41
CA VAL A 83 -6.43 -1.84 11.32
C VAL A 83 -7.91 -2.08 11.05
N THR A 84 -8.70 -1.02 11.05
CA THR A 84 -10.14 -1.04 10.73
C THR A 84 -10.39 -0.21 9.47
N PRO A 85 -10.59 -0.86 8.30
CA PRO A 85 -10.81 -0.17 7.03
C PRO A 85 -12.21 0.47 6.95
N HIS A 86 -12.30 1.66 6.36
CA HIS A 86 -13.55 2.35 5.98
C HIS A 86 -13.89 2.05 4.52
N MET A 87 -14.48 0.87 4.28
CA MET A 87 -14.74 0.36 2.94
C MET A 87 -15.67 1.24 2.12
N GLU A 88 -16.60 1.97 2.77
CA GLU A 88 -17.52 2.92 2.14
C GLU A 88 -16.81 4.17 1.59
N GLU A 89 -15.66 4.51 2.16
CA GLU A 89 -14.83 5.65 1.75
C GLU A 89 -13.74 5.25 0.75
N ALA A 90 -13.61 3.96 0.45
CA ALA A 90 -12.62 3.46 -0.49
C ALA A 90 -12.81 4.09 -1.88
N LYS A 91 -11.70 4.47 -2.51
CA LYS A 91 -11.69 5.05 -3.86
C LYS A 91 -10.87 4.16 -4.80
N VAL A 92 -11.43 3.88 -5.96
CA VAL A 92 -10.74 3.19 -7.06
C VAL A 92 -10.59 4.18 -8.20
N ASN A 93 -9.36 4.40 -8.67
CA ASN A 93 -9.08 5.37 -9.72
C ASN A 93 -8.27 4.74 -10.85
N LEU A 94 -8.52 5.20 -12.06
CA LEU A 94 -7.65 5.02 -13.22
C LEU A 94 -6.61 6.16 -13.22
N GLU A 95 -5.39 5.85 -12.80
CA GLU A 95 -4.30 6.85 -12.73
C GLU A 95 -3.69 7.12 -14.10
N LYS A 96 -3.57 6.06 -14.92
CA LYS A 96 -2.94 6.14 -16.23
C LYS A 96 -3.50 5.10 -17.17
N MET A 97 -3.63 5.46 -18.45
CA MET A 97 -3.96 4.56 -19.54
C MET A 97 -3.19 5.01 -20.78
N GLU A 98 -2.26 4.21 -21.20
CA GLU A 98 -1.45 4.43 -22.40
C GLU A 98 -1.58 3.24 -23.34
N PHE A 99 -1.67 3.52 -24.61
CA PHE A 99 -1.69 2.50 -25.66
C PHE A 99 -0.33 2.45 -26.35
N LYS A 100 0.02 1.30 -26.92
CA LYS A 100 1.27 1.07 -27.64
C LYS A 100 1.00 0.50 -29.03
N GLY A 101 1.99 0.58 -29.91
CA GLY A 101 1.94 0.00 -31.25
C GLY A 101 0.84 0.57 -32.13
N GLU A 102 0.30 -0.26 -33.04
CA GLU A 102 -0.71 0.14 -34.03
C GLU A 102 -1.99 0.70 -33.40
N LEU A 103 -2.33 0.25 -32.18
CA LEU A 103 -3.48 0.77 -31.45
C LEU A 103 -3.26 2.23 -31.02
N ALA A 104 -2.04 2.58 -30.57
CA ALA A 104 -1.69 3.96 -30.22
C ALA A 104 -1.82 4.87 -31.44
N ASP A 105 -1.26 4.48 -32.59
CA ASP A 105 -1.31 5.25 -33.84
C ASP A 105 -2.75 5.48 -34.28
N SER A 106 -3.59 4.45 -34.17
CA SER A 106 -5.02 4.52 -34.53
C SER A 106 -5.80 5.47 -33.62
N LEU A 107 -5.46 5.50 -32.32
CA LEU A 107 -6.13 6.34 -31.32
C LEU A 107 -5.60 7.79 -31.33
N GLU A 108 -4.34 8.01 -31.74
CA GLU A 108 -3.84 9.36 -31.99
C GLU A 108 -4.55 10.02 -33.16
N ALA A 109 -4.86 9.23 -34.19
CA ALA A 109 -5.63 9.68 -35.35
C ALA A 109 -7.13 9.93 -35.01
N ASN A 110 -7.63 9.36 -33.91
CA ASN A 110 -9.04 9.49 -33.49
C ASN A 110 -9.13 9.75 -31.97
N PRO A 111 -8.96 11.01 -31.51
CA PRO A 111 -9.00 11.38 -30.10
C PRO A 111 -10.35 11.06 -29.41
N GLU A 112 -11.47 11.13 -30.14
CA GLU A 112 -12.80 10.81 -29.61
C GLU A 112 -12.89 9.33 -29.21
N MET A 113 -12.32 8.45 -29.99
CA MET A 113 -12.27 7.02 -29.68
C MET A 113 -11.42 6.74 -28.41
N LYS A 114 -10.33 7.47 -28.25
CA LYS A 114 -9.48 7.37 -27.04
C LYS A 114 -10.24 7.76 -25.78
N GLU A 115 -10.97 8.89 -25.82
CA GLU A 115 -11.78 9.32 -24.68
C GLU A 115 -12.97 8.39 -24.43
N PHE A 116 -13.56 7.82 -25.47
CA PHE A 116 -14.62 6.83 -25.35
C PHE A 116 -14.13 5.55 -24.65
N LEU A 117 -12.96 5.01 -25.06
CA LEU A 117 -12.36 3.84 -24.40
C LEU A 117 -12.04 4.11 -22.95
N LYS A 118 -11.51 5.28 -22.63
CA LYS A 118 -11.23 5.70 -21.25
C LYS A 118 -12.52 5.76 -20.41
N ALA A 119 -13.61 6.32 -20.98
CA ALA A 119 -14.90 6.37 -20.31
C ALA A 119 -15.48 4.97 -20.04
N ILE A 120 -15.32 4.01 -20.98
CA ILE A 120 -15.73 2.61 -20.78
C ILE A 120 -14.94 2.00 -19.61
N VAL A 121 -13.63 2.18 -19.56
CA VAL A 121 -12.79 1.63 -18.47
C VAL A 121 -13.22 2.21 -17.13
N ILE A 122 -13.42 3.53 -17.04
CA ILE A 122 -13.88 4.19 -15.81
C ILE A 122 -15.26 3.66 -15.40
N GLY A 123 -16.23 3.58 -16.33
CA GLY A 123 -17.56 3.04 -16.05
C GLY A 123 -17.51 1.59 -15.55
N THR A 124 -16.65 0.75 -16.16
CA THR A 124 -16.45 -0.63 -15.72
C THR A 124 -15.84 -0.70 -14.32
N LEU A 125 -14.89 0.17 -13.99
CA LEU A 125 -14.31 0.25 -12.65
C LEU A 125 -15.35 0.64 -11.60
N ASP A 126 -16.22 1.61 -11.90
CA ASP A 126 -17.30 2.04 -11.00
C ASP A 126 -18.31 0.91 -10.76
N GLU A 127 -18.71 0.18 -11.81
CA GLU A 127 -19.60 -0.98 -11.69
C GLU A 127 -18.97 -2.10 -10.88
N LYS A 128 -17.69 -2.38 -11.10
CA LYS A 128 -16.94 -3.46 -10.46
C LYS A 128 -16.33 -3.08 -9.10
N LYS A 129 -16.39 -1.81 -8.71
CA LYS A 129 -15.80 -1.31 -7.48
C LYS A 129 -16.14 -2.18 -6.26
N LYS A 130 -17.42 -2.54 -6.09
CA LYS A 130 -17.86 -3.37 -4.95
C LYS A 130 -17.25 -4.77 -4.98
N ASP A 131 -17.10 -5.36 -6.15
CA ASP A 131 -16.51 -6.70 -6.29
C ASP A 131 -15.00 -6.66 -6.07
N LEU A 132 -14.33 -5.65 -6.61
CA LEU A 132 -12.90 -5.40 -6.35
C LEU A 132 -12.61 -5.19 -4.86
N LEU A 133 -13.49 -4.46 -4.17
CA LEU A 133 -13.31 -4.20 -2.73
C LEU A 133 -13.72 -5.37 -1.85
N LYS A 134 -14.52 -6.33 -2.31
CA LYS A 134 -14.84 -7.55 -1.55
C LYS A 134 -13.60 -8.39 -1.23
N ASP A 135 -12.64 -8.44 -2.16
CA ASP A 135 -11.38 -9.16 -1.95
C ASP A 135 -10.51 -8.48 -0.89
N PHE A 136 -10.77 -7.19 -0.62
CA PHE A 136 -10.18 -6.39 0.46
C PHE A 136 -11.10 -6.29 1.69
N SER A 137 -12.17 -7.10 1.79
CA SER A 137 -13.11 -7.05 2.92
C SER A 137 -12.43 -7.53 4.22
N LEU A 138 -11.52 -6.71 4.68
CA LEU A 138 -10.77 -6.86 5.90
C LEU A 138 -11.60 -6.21 7.02
N THR A 139 -12.34 -7.02 7.78
CA THR A 139 -12.92 -6.56 9.03
C THR A 139 -11.86 -6.75 10.11
N ASN A 140 -11.36 -5.66 10.69
CA ASN A 140 -10.40 -5.65 11.78
C ASN A 140 -9.21 -6.58 11.55
N VAL A 141 -8.21 -6.08 10.83
CA VAL A 141 -6.98 -6.83 10.55
C VAL A 141 -6.00 -6.64 11.69
N GLU A 142 -5.56 -7.73 12.28
CA GLU A 142 -4.41 -7.75 13.17
C GLU A 142 -3.15 -8.02 12.35
N LEU A 143 -2.21 -7.08 12.37
CA LEU A 143 -0.91 -7.18 11.75
C LEU A 143 0.16 -7.18 12.85
N GLN A 144 1.22 -7.97 12.68
CA GLN A 144 2.34 -7.98 13.59
C GLN A 144 3.48 -7.12 13.03
N ILE A 145 3.98 -6.17 13.82
CA ILE A 145 5.22 -5.45 13.52
C ILE A 145 6.37 -6.36 13.92
N VAL A 146 7.07 -6.88 12.92
CA VAL A 146 8.22 -7.79 13.12
C VAL A 146 9.48 -7.00 13.44
N SER A 147 9.67 -5.88 12.75
CA SER A 147 10.77 -4.95 12.99
C SER A 147 10.42 -3.55 12.48
N GLN A 148 10.97 -2.56 13.16
CA GLN A 148 10.85 -1.15 12.77
C GLN A 148 12.16 -0.43 13.07
N THR A 149 12.56 0.42 12.12
CA THR A 149 13.67 1.38 12.25
C THR A 149 13.19 2.75 11.74
N ASP A 150 14.04 3.76 11.76
CA ASP A 150 13.70 5.08 11.19
C ASP A 150 13.41 5.03 9.67
N SER A 151 13.92 4.03 8.97
CA SER A 151 13.83 3.92 7.51
C SER A 151 13.15 2.65 7.00
N THR A 152 12.94 1.65 7.83
CA THR A 152 12.35 0.36 7.43
C THR A 152 11.28 -0.09 8.39
N LEU A 153 10.24 -0.74 7.87
CA LEU A 153 9.15 -1.35 8.61
C LEU A 153 8.85 -2.72 8.00
N CYS A 154 8.83 -3.76 8.83
CA CYS A 154 8.40 -5.10 8.42
C CYS A 154 7.11 -5.44 9.15
N ILE A 155 6.07 -5.72 8.39
CA ILE A 155 4.76 -6.14 8.90
C ILE A 155 4.48 -7.56 8.44
N ARG A 156 3.93 -8.39 9.33
CA ARG A 156 3.49 -9.76 9.06
C ARG A 156 1.97 -9.82 9.15
N ASP A 157 1.34 -10.45 8.18
CA ASP A 157 -0.09 -10.70 8.17
C ASP A 157 -0.48 -11.99 8.95
N ASP A 158 -1.77 -12.29 9.01
CA ASP A 158 -2.34 -13.48 9.65
C ASP A 158 -1.97 -14.81 8.96
N LYS A 159 -1.37 -14.75 7.75
CA LYS A 159 -0.88 -15.89 6.97
C LYS A 159 0.63 -16.04 7.03
N ASP A 160 1.28 -15.40 8.00
CA ASP A 160 2.74 -15.36 8.17
C ASP A 160 3.51 -14.76 6.98
N LYS A 161 2.84 -14.00 6.09
CA LYS A 161 3.48 -13.29 5.00
C LYS A 161 4.06 -11.96 5.50
N GLU A 162 5.36 -11.78 5.30
CA GLU A 162 6.05 -10.55 5.64
C GLU A 162 6.07 -9.58 4.45
N ILE A 163 5.78 -8.31 4.74
CA ILE A 163 5.85 -7.21 3.80
C ILE A 163 6.81 -6.17 4.36
N PHE A 164 7.83 -5.84 3.56
CA PHE A 164 8.85 -4.88 3.91
C PHE A 164 8.54 -3.53 3.29
N PHE A 165 8.57 -2.49 4.09
CA PHE A 165 8.36 -1.11 3.69
C PHE A 165 9.61 -0.29 3.93
N THR A 166 9.81 0.71 3.09
CA THR A 166 10.83 1.74 3.26
C THR A 166 10.14 3.08 3.50
N ARG A 167 10.66 3.86 4.45
CA ARG A 167 10.13 5.20 4.72
C ARG A 167 10.51 6.15 3.58
N VAL A 168 9.52 6.85 3.05
CA VAL A 168 9.74 7.92 2.07
C VAL A 168 10.06 9.20 2.83
N LYS A 169 11.19 9.83 2.50
CA LYS A 169 11.54 11.14 3.03
C LYS A 169 10.69 12.18 2.31
N GLU A 170 10.02 13.02 3.06
CA GLU A 170 9.42 14.25 2.52
C GLU A 170 10.57 15.21 2.16
N GLU A 171 10.60 15.66 0.90
CA GLU A 171 11.56 16.67 0.42
C GLU A 171 11.09 18.06 0.84
#